data_1f8341d908de4384718a46e5661571f1
#
_entry.id   1f8341d908de4384718a46e5661571f1
#
_cell.length_a   1.000
_cell.length_b   1.000
_cell.length_c   1.000
_cell.angle_alpha   90.00
_cell.angle_beta   90.00
_cell.angle_gamma   90.00
#
_symmetry.space_group_name_H-M   'P 1'
#
loop_
_entity.id
_entity.type
_entity.pdbx_description
1 polymer ?
#
loop_
_entity_poly.entity_id
_entity_poly.type
_entity_poly.pdbx_seq_one_letter_code
_entity_poly.pdbx_strand_id
1 'polypeptide(L)'
;GDANDAVIKALAEAGNIIARGRLKHQYPHSWRSKKPVIFRNTPQWFISMDTKLALGDSPAGSRPPSAGNNSPTLRHLALDEIKRVEWVPAAGENRITGMIENRPDWVVSRQRAWGVPITVFRNVETDQVIPGPEFKKSDELAARIEKAFAEKGADVWFEEGAKERFLKGLVPDKDLAKWEQVMDVLDVWFDSGSTHAFTLEAPVAFPGFKGLRRKRDGGQDRVMYLEGSDQHRGWFHSSLLESCGTRGDAPYDVVLTHGFVLDEKGQKMSKSLGNVVAPQDVIAKSGADILRLWVAASDYSDDLRIGPEILKTFSETYRKLRNTLRWMLGALAHFKPADAVAFKDMKPFELERLMLHRLAELDHDVRKAYETYDYRKIVGLLTQFMNTELSAFYFDIRKDTLYCEPPSSLKRKAALTAIDKLCDTLLKWLAPILSFTAEEAWLQYRPNGGESIHLLPFPKIPREWRDDNLAAKWDRVKEVRSVVTGALEIERANKKIGSSLEAAPEVYVTDADLMSGLEGVDMAEVCITSDISVSDKAAPAGAFTLPNEEGVGVVVKRAEGKKCARSWRITNDVGSDPAYPDLSARDAAAVREIDAEAVA
;
A
#
# COMPACT_ATOMS: atom_id res chain seq x y z
N GLY A 1 44.48 -28.16 -3.95
CA GLY A 1 45.62 -27.57 -3.28
C GLY A 1 46.60 -28.63 -2.85
N ASP A 2 47.65 -28.25 -2.20
CA ASP A 2 48.80 -29.07 -1.80
C ASP A 2 48.41 -30.33 -0.98
N ALA A 3 47.32 -30.27 -0.23
CA ALA A 3 46.82 -31.40 0.55
C ALA A 3 46.39 -32.60 -0.33
N ASN A 4 45.73 -32.36 -1.45
CA ASN A 4 45.33 -33.43 -2.36
C ASN A 4 46.56 -34.13 -2.99
N ASP A 5 47.55 -33.32 -3.39
CA ASP A 5 48.77 -33.85 -3.97
C ASP A 5 49.61 -34.64 -2.93
N ALA A 6 49.63 -34.17 -1.67
CA ALA A 6 50.28 -34.88 -0.56
C ALA A 6 49.63 -36.25 -0.26
N VAL A 7 48.27 -36.27 -0.23
CA VAL A 7 47.51 -37.53 -0.03
C VAL A 7 47.74 -38.50 -1.21
N ILE A 8 47.67 -38.00 -2.44
CA ILE A 8 47.91 -38.82 -3.63
C ILE A 8 49.34 -39.40 -3.61
N LYS A 9 50.33 -38.61 -3.23
CA LYS A 9 51.70 -39.03 -3.10
C LYS A 9 51.87 -40.13 -2.04
N ALA A 10 51.32 -39.92 -0.85
CA ALA A 10 51.34 -40.89 0.23
C ALA A 10 50.66 -42.22 -0.16
N LEU A 11 49.53 -42.18 -0.86
CA LEU A 11 48.84 -43.36 -1.37
C LEU A 11 49.64 -44.07 -2.44
N ALA A 12 50.35 -43.35 -3.29
CA ALA A 12 51.21 -43.93 -4.31
C ALA A 12 52.45 -44.61 -3.68
N GLU A 13 53.11 -43.99 -2.70
CA GLU A 13 54.19 -44.51 -1.95
C GLU A 13 53.83 -45.79 -1.17
N ALA A 14 52.60 -45.85 -0.66
CA ALA A 14 52.05 -47.01 0.03
C ALA A 14 51.55 -48.13 -0.93
N GLY A 15 51.58 -47.93 -2.23
CA GLY A 15 51.07 -48.88 -3.23
C GLY A 15 49.54 -49.02 -3.25
N ASN A 16 48.81 -48.09 -2.67
CA ASN A 16 47.35 -48.14 -2.48
C ASN A 16 46.57 -47.29 -3.50
N ILE A 17 47.23 -46.77 -4.53
CA ILE A 17 46.52 -45.94 -5.56
C ILE A 17 46.26 -46.83 -6.81
N ILE A 18 45.00 -46.86 -7.24
CA ILE A 18 44.59 -47.63 -8.43
C ILE A 18 44.71 -46.77 -9.69
N ALA A 19 44.22 -45.51 -9.61
CA ALA A 19 44.25 -44.57 -10.72
C ALA A 19 44.25 -43.11 -10.20
N ARG A 20 44.71 -42.19 -11.05
CA ARG A 20 44.72 -40.76 -10.79
C ARG A 20 43.94 -40.04 -11.90
N GLY A 21 43.03 -39.15 -11.51
CA GLY A 21 42.27 -38.33 -12.42
C GLY A 21 42.17 -36.87 -11.95
N ARG A 22 41.76 -36.00 -12.82
CA ARG A 22 41.41 -34.59 -12.49
C ARG A 22 39.96 -34.33 -12.87
N LEU A 23 39.21 -33.81 -11.92
CA LEU A 23 37.83 -33.37 -12.12
C LEU A 23 37.76 -31.87 -11.90
N LYS A 24 37.22 -31.16 -12.87
CA LYS A 24 36.88 -29.73 -12.72
C LYS A 24 35.42 -29.63 -12.27
N HIS A 25 35.21 -29.19 -11.06
CA HIS A 25 33.86 -29.03 -10.48
C HIS A 25 33.80 -27.79 -9.60
N GLN A 26 32.57 -27.35 -9.26
CA GLN A 26 32.36 -26.29 -8.28
C GLN A 26 32.56 -26.88 -6.87
N TYR A 27 33.35 -26.20 -6.05
CA TYR A 27 33.61 -26.58 -4.67
C TYR A 27 33.16 -25.46 -3.72
N PRO A 28 32.47 -25.76 -2.61
CA PRO A 28 32.03 -24.75 -1.66
C PRO A 28 33.21 -23.97 -1.06
N HIS A 29 33.05 -22.63 -1.08
CA HIS A 29 34.02 -21.69 -0.50
C HIS A 29 33.35 -20.83 0.55
N SER A 30 34.07 -20.46 1.59
CA SER A 30 33.61 -19.49 2.55
C SER A 30 33.31 -18.18 1.82
N TRP A 31 32.09 -17.67 1.98
CA TRP A 31 31.66 -16.41 1.35
C TRP A 31 32.50 -15.20 1.81
N ARG A 32 33.05 -15.26 3.04
CA ARG A 32 33.88 -14.19 3.63
C ARG A 32 35.34 -14.32 3.20
N SER A 33 36.00 -15.47 3.46
CA SER A 33 37.42 -15.68 3.19
C SER A 33 37.72 -16.04 1.74
N LYS A 34 36.70 -16.45 0.95
CA LYS A 34 36.82 -16.99 -0.42
C LYS A 34 37.71 -18.24 -0.54
N LYS A 35 38.06 -18.86 0.58
CA LYS A 35 38.84 -20.10 0.63
C LYS A 35 37.92 -21.33 0.64
N PRO A 36 38.38 -22.48 0.15
CA PRO A 36 37.64 -23.73 0.23
C PRO A 36 37.29 -24.08 1.67
N VAL A 37 36.07 -24.62 1.89
CA VAL A 37 35.63 -25.09 3.20
C VAL A 37 35.94 -26.57 3.37
N ILE A 38 36.04 -27.04 4.63
CA ILE A 38 36.18 -28.44 4.99
C ILE A 38 34.86 -28.92 5.60
N PHE A 39 34.35 -30.04 5.13
CA PHE A 39 33.20 -30.70 5.75
C PHE A 39 33.69 -31.53 6.93
N ARG A 40 33.16 -31.20 8.13
CA ARG A 40 33.45 -31.97 9.36
C ARG A 40 32.19 -32.67 9.82
N ASN A 41 32.31 -33.92 10.20
CA ASN A 41 31.30 -34.61 10.96
C ASN A 41 31.39 -34.16 12.41
N THR A 42 30.37 -33.43 12.89
CA THR A 42 30.25 -32.95 14.28
C THR A 42 28.84 -33.25 14.80
N PRO A 43 28.69 -33.59 16.08
CA PRO A 43 27.36 -33.69 16.70
C PRO A 43 26.55 -32.43 16.44
N GLN A 44 25.26 -32.58 16.14
CA GLN A 44 24.37 -31.50 15.82
C GLN A 44 23.04 -31.68 16.53
N TRP A 45 22.35 -30.57 16.77
CA TRP A 45 20.98 -30.53 17.29
C TRP A 45 20.00 -30.32 16.15
N PHE A 46 18.93 -31.14 16.15
CA PHE A 46 17.93 -31.15 15.09
C PHE A 46 16.53 -30.93 15.66
N ILE A 47 15.70 -30.20 14.93
CA ILE A 47 14.25 -30.23 15.09
C ILE A 47 13.72 -31.23 14.07
N SER A 48 13.10 -32.32 14.57
CA SER A 48 12.56 -33.36 13.70
C SER A 48 11.30 -32.90 12.98
N MET A 49 11.25 -33.16 11.68
CA MET A 49 10.07 -32.85 10.86
C MET A 49 8.99 -33.93 10.96
N ASP A 50 9.36 -35.18 11.21
CA ASP A 50 8.46 -36.34 11.07
C ASP A 50 8.26 -37.13 12.36
N THR A 51 8.86 -36.71 13.47
CA THR A 51 8.51 -37.25 14.79
C THR A 51 7.14 -36.76 15.22
N LYS A 52 6.31 -37.65 15.78
CA LYS A 52 5.00 -37.30 16.33
C LYS A 52 5.15 -36.33 17.48
N LEU A 53 4.42 -35.23 17.40
CA LEU A 53 4.44 -34.21 18.45
C LEU A 53 3.57 -34.65 19.60
N ALA A 54 4.12 -34.69 20.81
CA ALA A 54 3.37 -34.74 22.04
C ALA A 54 2.89 -33.31 22.36
N LEU A 55 1.85 -32.85 21.69
CA LEU A 55 1.22 -31.58 22.03
C LEU A 55 0.48 -31.80 23.35
N GLY A 56 1.10 -31.41 24.47
CA GLY A 56 0.44 -31.31 25.77
C GLY A 56 -0.69 -30.30 25.74
N ASP A 57 -1.38 -30.11 26.86
CA ASP A 57 -2.43 -29.09 26.98
C ASP A 57 -1.88 -27.74 26.53
N SER A 58 -2.26 -27.37 25.30
CA SER A 58 -1.83 -26.11 24.69
C SER A 58 -2.35 -24.92 25.50
N PRO A 59 -1.64 -23.80 25.59
CA PRO A 59 -2.16 -22.58 26.20
C PRO A 59 -3.54 -22.24 25.65
N ALA A 60 -4.43 -21.74 26.50
CA ALA A 60 -5.81 -21.43 26.15
C ALA A 60 -5.86 -20.59 24.86
N GLY A 61 -6.44 -21.17 23.79
CA GLY A 61 -6.56 -20.52 22.48
C GLY A 61 -5.96 -21.31 21.32
N SER A 62 -5.03 -22.22 21.56
CA SER A 62 -4.50 -23.09 20.51
C SER A 62 -5.48 -24.24 20.22
N ARG A 63 -5.67 -24.54 18.95
CA ARG A 63 -6.55 -25.62 18.51
C ARG A 63 -6.01 -26.96 18.98
N PRO A 64 -6.82 -27.81 19.67
CA PRO A 64 -6.41 -29.18 19.92
C PRO A 64 -6.15 -29.87 18.59
N PRO A 65 -5.09 -30.68 18.45
CA PRO A 65 -4.90 -31.51 17.29
C PRO A 65 -6.16 -32.36 17.10
N SER A 66 -6.62 -32.53 15.86
CA SER A 66 -7.80 -33.33 15.54
C SER A 66 -7.70 -34.68 16.26
N ALA A 67 -8.66 -34.94 17.15
CA ALA A 67 -8.72 -36.16 17.96
C ALA A 67 -8.85 -37.39 17.04
N GLY A 68 -7.77 -38.05 16.78
CA GLY A 68 -7.62 -39.30 16.08
C GLY A 68 -6.27 -39.89 16.44
N ASN A 69 -6.17 -41.20 16.43
CA ASN A 69 -5.00 -42.00 16.84
C ASN A 69 -3.63 -41.66 16.16
N ASN A 70 -3.54 -40.51 15.49
CA ASN A 70 -2.33 -39.98 14.84
C ASN A 70 -2.04 -38.59 15.36
N SER A 71 -1.17 -38.47 16.37
CA SER A 71 -0.54 -37.19 16.68
C SER A 71 0.14 -36.66 15.42
N PRO A 72 -0.07 -35.37 15.07
CA PRO A 72 0.53 -34.81 13.85
C PRO A 72 2.04 -34.70 13.99
N THR A 73 2.73 -34.74 12.88
CA THR A 73 4.16 -34.36 12.80
C THR A 73 4.24 -32.85 12.52
N LEU A 74 5.42 -32.25 12.76
CA LEU A 74 5.65 -30.84 12.45
C LEU A 74 5.39 -30.54 10.95
N ARG A 75 5.80 -31.45 10.07
CA ARG A 75 5.55 -31.36 8.62
C ARG A 75 4.04 -31.28 8.31
N HIS A 76 3.24 -32.18 8.88
CA HIS A 76 1.79 -32.18 8.66
C HIS A 76 1.14 -30.89 9.14
N LEU A 77 1.49 -30.42 10.35
CA LEU A 77 0.94 -29.16 10.87
C LEU A 77 1.30 -27.99 9.96
N ALA A 78 2.55 -27.87 9.56
CA ALA A 78 3.00 -26.77 8.70
C ALA A 78 2.29 -26.79 7.33
N LEU A 79 2.13 -27.96 6.70
CA LEU A 79 1.41 -28.10 5.43
C LEU A 79 -0.08 -27.78 5.53
N ASP A 80 -0.71 -28.13 6.65
CA ASP A 80 -2.12 -27.80 6.88
C ASP A 80 -2.32 -26.31 7.16
N GLU A 81 -1.40 -25.69 7.89
CA GLU A 81 -1.46 -24.24 8.18
C GLU A 81 -1.15 -23.40 6.94
N ILE A 82 -0.25 -23.81 6.05
CA ILE A 82 0.00 -23.12 4.78
C ILE A 82 -1.28 -22.89 3.99
N LYS A 83 -2.21 -23.87 3.96
CA LYS A 83 -3.49 -23.76 3.25
C LYS A 83 -4.47 -22.76 3.87
N ARG A 84 -4.25 -22.35 5.11
CA ARG A 84 -5.11 -21.39 5.83
C ARG A 84 -4.61 -19.97 5.72
N VAL A 85 -3.35 -19.79 5.36
CA VAL A 85 -2.72 -18.49 5.18
C VAL A 85 -3.12 -17.91 3.83
N GLU A 86 -3.45 -16.62 3.81
CA GLU A 86 -3.62 -15.88 2.57
C GLU A 86 -2.26 -15.48 2.01
N TRP A 87 -1.93 -16.00 0.83
CA TRP A 87 -0.67 -15.70 0.14
C TRP A 87 -0.88 -14.64 -0.93
N VAL A 88 -0.10 -13.57 -0.88
CA VAL A 88 -0.11 -12.48 -1.85
C VAL A 88 1.31 -12.27 -2.40
N PRO A 89 1.57 -12.63 -3.67
CA PRO A 89 0.68 -13.32 -4.62
C PRO A 89 0.44 -14.79 -4.26
N ALA A 90 -0.65 -15.38 -4.77
CA ALA A 90 -1.06 -16.74 -4.48
C ALA A 90 0.00 -17.81 -4.79
N ALA A 91 0.92 -17.55 -5.73
CA ALA A 91 2.05 -18.43 -6.05
C ALA A 91 2.99 -18.71 -4.87
N GLY A 92 2.95 -17.87 -3.82
CA GLY A 92 3.69 -18.06 -2.57
C GLY A 92 3.35 -19.36 -1.86
N GLU A 93 2.09 -19.79 -1.90
CA GLU A 93 1.62 -21.06 -1.32
C GLU A 93 2.37 -22.26 -1.89
N ASN A 94 2.40 -22.38 -3.22
CA ASN A 94 3.09 -23.49 -3.88
C ASN A 94 4.59 -23.49 -3.57
N ARG A 95 5.18 -22.32 -3.47
CA ARG A 95 6.61 -22.17 -3.22
C ARG A 95 7.00 -22.67 -1.82
N ILE A 96 6.28 -22.28 -0.78
CA ILE A 96 6.57 -22.72 0.59
C ILE A 96 6.18 -24.18 0.80
N THR A 97 5.06 -24.64 0.21
CA THR A 97 4.62 -26.03 0.24
C THR A 97 5.72 -26.96 -0.25
N GLY A 98 6.27 -26.74 -1.46
CA GLY A 98 7.34 -27.57 -2.00
C GLY A 98 8.62 -27.56 -1.15
N MET A 99 8.88 -26.48 -0.42
CA MET A 99 10.00 -26.40 0.52
C MET A 99 9.76 -27.22 1.79
N ILE A 100 8.54 -27.27 2.31
CA ILE A 100 8.19 -28.02 3.52
C ILE A 100 8.03 -29.52 3.22
N GLU A 101 7.41 -29.89 2.11
CA GLU A 101 7.19 -31.31 1.73
C GLU A 101 8.48 -32.11 1.71
N ASN A 102 9.56 -31.55 1.19
CA ASN A 102 10.82 -32.22 0.98
C ASN A 102 11.92 -31.80 1.97
N ARG A 103 11.55 -31.06 3.03
CA ARG A 103 12.52 -30.58 4.00
C ARG A 103 13.07 -31.71 4.86
N PRO A 104 14.40 -31.88 4.98
CA PRO A 104 15.00 -32.73 6.01
C PRO A 104 14.80 -32.10 7.39
N ASP A 105 15.12 -32.86 8.45
CA ASP A 105 15.19 -32.34 9.81
C ASP A 105 16.02 -31.06 9.87
N TRP A 106 15.58 -30.08 10.67
CA TRP A 106 16.22 -28.78 10.74
C TRP A 106 17.41 -28.78 11.71
N VAL A 107 18.63 -28.66 11.17
CA VAL A 107 19.83 -28.48 11.97
C VAL A 107 19.85 -27.08 12.57
N VAL A 108 19.64 -26.96 13.88
CA VAL A 108 19.54 -25.68 14.57
C VAL A 108 20.83 -25.27 15.29
N SER A 109 21.78 -26.17 15.49
CA SER A 109 23.05 -25.88 16.17
C SER A 109 24.09 -25.26 15.24
N ARG A 110 24.87 -24.33 15.78
CA ARG A 110 26.02 -23.71 15.13
C ARG A 110 27.20 -23.65 16.08
N GLN A 111 28.39 -24.03 15.59
CA GLN A 111 29.64 -23.95 16.31
C GLN A 111 30.25 -22.57 16.08
N ARG A 112 29.73 -21.56 16.77
CA ARG A 112 30.13 -20.15 16.68
C ARG A 112 30.52 -19.63 18.06
N ALA A 113 31.39 -18.62 18.10
CA ALA A 113 31.78 -17.97 19.35
C ALA A 113 30.73 -16.98 19.86
N TRP A 114 29.74 -16.62 19.03
CA TRP A 114 28.68 -15.67 19.38
C TRP A 114 27.35 -16.10 18.77
N GLY A 115 26.30 -15.98 19.54
CA GLY A 115 24.93 -16.30 19.20
C GLY A 115 24.12 -16.65 20.45
N VAL A 116 22.80 -16.86 20.29
CA VAL A 116 21.93 -17.32 21.37
C VAL A 116 22.26 -18.79 21.67
N PRO A 117 22.60 -19.15 22.93
CA PRO A 117 22.97 -20.53 23.26
C PRO A 117 21.77 -21.48 23.18
N ILE A 118 22.06 -22.75 22.87
CA ILE A 118 21.10 -23.85 23.07
C ILE A 118 21.12 -24.18 24.56
N THR A 119 20.10 -23.71 25.29
CA THR A 119 20.07 -23.72 26.76
C THR A 119 19.64 -25.05 27.36
N VAL A 120 20.37 -26.12 27.03
CA VAL A 120 20.09 -27.46 27.53
C VAL A 120 21.36 -28.11 28.13
N PHE A 121 21.12 -29.07 29.02
CA PHE A 121 22.13 -29.96 29.56
C PHE A 121 21.83 -31.38 29.12
N ARG A 122 22.85 -32.15 28.72
CA ARG A 122 22.76 -33.55 28.27
C ARG A 122 23.41 -34.43 29.32
N ASN A 123 22.74 -35.50 29.71
CA ASN A 123 23.34 -36.53 30.52
C ASN A 123 24.22 -37.46 29.65
N VAL A 124 25.49 -37.56 29.95
CA VAL A 124 26.44 -38.33 29.15
C VAL A 124 26.27 -39.84 29.25
N GLU A 125 25.56 -40.34 30.27
CA GLU A 125 25.32 -41.78 30.47
C GLU A 125 23.98 -42.21 29.85
N THR A 126 22.95 -41.37 29.87
CA THR A 126 21.57 -41.72 29.47
C THR A 126 21.07 -40.99 28.23
N ASP A 127 21.82 -40.04 27.70
CA ASP A 127 21.41 -39.11 26.65
C ASP A 127 20.18 -38.25 26.99
N GLN A 128 19.73 -38.28 28.24
CA GLN A 128 18.62 -37.42 28.70
C GLN A 128 19.00 -35.94 28.53
N VAL A 129 18.05 -35.14 28.03
CA VAL A 129 18.20 -33.68 27.87
C VAL A 129 17.29 -32.96 28.85
N ILE A 130 17.82 -31.92 29.50
CA ILE A 130 17.06 -31.05 30.41
C ILE A 130 17.36 -29.57 30.11
N PRO A 131 16.32 -28.68 30.17
CA PRO A 131 14.90 -28.99 30.42
C PRO A 131 14.33 -29.87 29.35
N GLY A 132 13.36 -30.75 29.70
CA GLY A 132 12.72 -31.68 28.78
C GLY A 132 11.52 -32.36 29.47
N PRO A 133 10.63 -33.03 28.72
CA PRO A 133 9.34 -33.52 29.22
C PRO A 133 9.47 -34.57 30.34
N GLU A 134 10.55 -35.32 30.34
CA GLU A 134 10.80 -36.36 31.34
C GLU A 134 11.45 -35.83 32.62
N PHE A 135 11.89 -34.58 32.65
CA PHE A 135 12.51 -33.97 33.83
C PHE A 135 11.49 -33.16 34.64
N LYS A 136 11.09 -33.64 35.80
CA LYS A 136 10.04 -33.04 36.63
C LYS A 136 10.27 -31.58 37.06
N LYS A 137 11.51 -31.08 36.98
CA LYS A 137 11.89 -29.71 37.35
C LYS A 137 12.24 -28.88 36.11
N SER A 138 11.75 -29.25 34.93
CA SER A 138 12.01 -28.53 33.66
C SER A 138 11.58 -27.07 33.72
N ASP A 139 10.38 -26.80 34.25
CA ASP A 139 9.85 -25.42 34.35
C ASP A 139 10.71 -24.58 35.32
N GLU A 140 11.17 -25.18 36.43
CA GLU A 140 12.05 -24.48 37.38
C GLU A 140 13.40 -24.16 36.75
N LEU A 141 13.97 -25.09 35.96
CA LEU A 141 15.22 -24.87 35.24
C LEU A 141 15.04 -23.78 34.15
N ALA A 142 14.00 -23.88 33.35
CA ALA A 142 13.69 -22.91 32.31
C ALA A 142 13.51 -21.49 32.87
N ALA A 143 12.69 -21.34 33.93
CA ALA A 143 12.48 -20.06 34.60
C ALA A 143 13.77 -19.47 35.19
N ARG A 144 14.67 -20.31 35.70
CA ARG A 144 15.98 -19.89 36.24
C ARG A 144 16.89 -19.37 35.13
N ILE A 145 16.89 -20.01 33.98
CA ILE A 145 17.66 -19.59 32.79
C ILE A 145 17.08 -18.26 32.25
N GLU A 146 15.77 -18.21 32.09
CA GLU A 146 15.05 -17.01 31.62
C GLU A 146 15.35 -15.80 32.49
N LYS A 147 15.24 -15.95 33.79
CA LYS A 147 15.56 -14.88 34.75
C LYS A 147 17.01 -14.41 34.63
N ALA A 148 17.96 -15.33 34.52
CA ALA A 148 19.36 -14.96 34.36
C ALA A 148 19.63 -14.22 33.05
N PHE A 149 18.97 -14.63 31.97
CA PHE A 149 19.07 -13.95 30.65
C PHE A 149 18.43 -12.57 30.68
N ALA A 150 17.28 -12.41 31.32
CA ALA A 150 16.63 -11.12 31.49
C ALA A 150 17.48 -10.11 32.28
N GLU A 151 18.22 -10.60 33.30
CA GLU A 151 19.05 -9.76 34.18
C GLU A 151 20.42 -9.43 33.58
N LYS A 152 21.06 -10.36 32.87
CA LYS A 152 22.46 -10.26 32.44
C LYS A 152 22.73 -10.52 30.97
N GLY A 153 21.71 -10.87 30.17
CA GLY A 153 21.86 -11.29 28.81
C GLY A 153 22.29 -12.75 28.64
N ALA A 154 22.29 -13.23 27.39
CA ALA A 154 22.54 -14.62 27.06
C ALA A 154 23.98 -15.08 27.33
N ASP A 155 24.95 -14.16 27.44
CA ASP A 155 26.35 -14.47 27.72
C ASP A 155 26.55 -15.12 29.07
N VAL A 156 25.61 -14.96 30.00
CA VAL A 156 25.61 -15.61 31.34
C VAL A 156 25.64 -17.15 31.24
N TRP A 157 25.22 -17.71 30.11
CA TRP A 157 25.33 -19.14 29.84
C TRP A 157 26.78 -19.63 29.73
N PHE A 158 27.67 -18.81 29.22
CA PHE A 158 29.06 -19.14 28.97
C PHE A 158 30.02 -18.75 30.10
N GLU A 159 29.48 -18.13 31.17
CA GLU A 159 30.29 -17.79 32.35
C GLU A 159 30.81 -19.04 33.06
N GLU A 160 31.98 -18.93 33.68
CA GLU A 160 32.52 -19.97 34.53
C GLU A 160 31.55 -20.33 35.67
N GLY A 161 31.35 -21.64 35.92
CA GLY A 161 30.41 -22.12 36.95
C GLY A 161 28.92 -22.01 36.55
N ALA A 162 28.60 -21.72 35.30
CA ALA A 162 27.22 -21.62 34.83
C ALA A 162 26.43 -22.92 35.04
N LYS A 163 27.03 -24.08 34.70
CA LYS A 163 26.41 -25.39 34.89
C LYS A 163 26.01 -25.62 36.36
N GLU A 164 26.93 -25.43 37.25
CA GLU A 164 26.70 -25.59 38.71
C GLU A 164 25.61 -24.64 39.19
N ARG A 165 25.64 -23.40 38.77
CA ARG A 165 24.66 -22.36 39.13
C ARG A 165 23.24 -22.73 38.65
N PHE A 166 23.10 -23.15 37.42
CA PHE A 166 21.77 -23.47 36.86
C PHE A 166 21.24 -24.80 37.42
N LEU A 167 22.08 -25.81 37.62
CA LEU A 167 21.65 -27.14 38.10
C LEU A 167 21.57 -27.30 39.63
N LYS A 168 22.04 -26.31 40.42
CA LYS A 168 22.06 -26.36 41.86
C LYS A 168 20.68 -26.68 42.47
N GLY A 169 20.59 -27.78 43.22
CA GLY A 169 19.35 -28.24 43.85
C GLY A 169 18.30 -28.84 42.91
N LEU A 170 18.55 -28.83 41.60
CA LEU A 170 17.68 -29.47 40.59
C LEU A 170 18.12 -30.92 40.34
N VAL A 171 19.42 -31.16 40.31
CA VAL A 171 20.02 -32.49 40.23
C VAL A 171 20.87 -32.73 41.48
N PRO A 172 21.05 -33.99 41.92
CA PRO A 172 21.94 -34.30 43.05
C PRO A 172 23.38 -33.89 42.74
N ASP A 173 24.08 -33.31 43.74
CA ASP A 173 25.46 -32.83 43.57
C ASP A 173 26.42 -33.93 43.05
N LYS A 174 26.22 -35.16 43.50
CA LYS A 174 27.00 -36.35 43.06
C LYS A 174 26.82 -36.70 41.59
N ASP A 175 25.73 -36.23 40.98
CA ASP A 175 25.38 -36.51 39.58
C ASP A 175 25.71 -35.34 38.67
N LEU A 176 26.17 -34.19 39.18
CA LEU A 176 26.55 -33.03 38.35
C LEU A 176 27.61 -33.33 37.30
N ALA A 177 28.54 -34.23 37.60
CA ALA A 177 29.58 -34.62 36.66
C ALA A 177 29.03 -35.40 35.43
N LYS A 178 27.84 -35.98 35.56
CA LYS A 178 27.15 -36.69 34.45
C LYS A 178 26.45 -35.75 33.48
N TRP A 179 26.34 -34.51 33.82
CA TRP A 179 25.66 -33.51 32.98
C TRP A 179 26.69 -32.66 32.23
N GLU A 180 26.53 -32.57 30.93
CA GLU A 180 27.28 -31.70 30.04
C GLU A 180 26.44 -30.54 29.63
N GLN A 181 26.98 -29.33 29.73
CA GLN A 181 26.33 -28.11 29.25
C GLN A 181 26.56 -27.99 27.76
N VAL A 182 25.50 -27.77 26.97
CA VAL A 182 25.62 -27.57 25.54
C VAL A 182 26.16 -26.16 25.26
N MET A 183 27.25 -26.07 24.50
CA MET A 183 27.94 -24.82 24.19
C MET A 183 27.68 -24.32 22.78
N ASP A 184 26.92 -25.07 21.98
CA ASP A 184 26.49 -24.64 20.67
C ASP A 184 25.49 -23.50 20.76
N VAL A 185 25.48 -22.64 19.72
CA VAL A 185 24.50 -21.55 19.58
C VAL A 185 23.43 -21.91 18.55
N LEU A 186 22.29 -21.27 18.65
CA LEU A 186 21.20 -21.43 17.68
C LEU A 186 21.55 -20.85 16.30
N ASP A 187 20.99 -21.42 15.28
CA ASP A 187 20.92 -20.80 13.95
C ASP A 187 20.19 -19.47 14.05
N VAL A 188 20.72 -18.42 13.46
CA VAL A 188 20.10 -17.08 13.43
C VAL A 188 18.69 -17.10 12.81
N TRP A 189 18.37 -18.08 11.97
CA TRP A 189 17.02 -18.27 11.47
C TRP A 189 16.02 -18.75 12.54
N PHE A 190 16.50 -19.40 13.58
CA PHE A 190 15.69 -19.70 14.76
C PHE A 190 15.41 -18.43 15.56
N ASP A 191 16.42 -17.60 15.81
CA ASP A 191 16.21 -16.31 16.48
C ASP A 191 15.20 -15.44 15.71
N SER A 192 15.34 -15.40 14.39
CA SER A 192 14.41 -14.69 13.51
C SER A 192 13.01 -15.31 13.49
N GLY A 193 12.92 -16.63 13.51
CA GLY A 193 11.65 -17.37 13.52
C GLY A 193 10.82 -17.10 14.76
N SER A 194 11.47 -16.88 15.90
CA SER A 194 10.80 -16.63 17.20
C SER A 194 10.16 -15.23 17.33
N THR A 195 10.26 -14.38 16.28
CA THR A 195 9.73 -12.99 16.28
C THR A 195 8.28 -12.91 16.74
N HIS A 196 7.43 -13.85 16.33
CA HIS A 196 6.03 -13.89 16.74
C HIS A 196 5.86 -13.97 18.28
N ALA A 197 6.72 -14.70 18.97
CA ALA A 197 6.64 -14.86 20.41
C ALA A 197 6.98 -13.55 21.17
N PHE A 198 8.08 -12.89 20.79
CA PHE A 198 8.52 -11.70 21.54
C PHE A 198 7.86 -10.40 21.05
N THR A 199 7.20 -10.38 19.89
CA THR A 199 6.45 -9.19 19.43
C THR A 199 4.96 -9.30 19.70
N LEU A 200 4.30 -10.38 19.27
CA LEU A 200 2.84 -10.50 19.32
C LEU A 200 2.34 -10.99 20.69
N GLU A 201 3.14 -11.78 21.40
CA GLU A 201 2.76 -12.42 22.66
C GLU A 201 3.41 -11.76 23.90
N ALA A 202 4.26 -10.76 23.72
CA ALA A 202 4.94 -10.05 24.79
C ALA A 202 4.34 -8.65 25.06
N PRO A 203 3.19 -8.55 25.75
CA PRO A 203 2.45 -7.30 25.91
C PRO A 203 3.20 -6.25 26.76
N VAL A 204 4.25 -6.65 27.49
CA VAL A 204 5.10 -5.71 28.25
C VAL A 204 6.03 -4.95 27.31
N ALA A 205 6.64 -5.66 26.34
CA ALA A 205 7.54 -5.06 25.37
C ALA A 205 6.78 -4.30 24.26
N PHE A 206 5.61 -4.82 23.87
CA PHE A 206 4.78 -4.28 22.80
C PHE A 206 3.32 -4.09 23.27
N PRO A 207 3.05 -3.08 24.11
CA PRO A 207 1.73 -2.90 24.73
C PRO A 207 0.61 -2.63 23.71
N GLY A 208 0.95 -2.16 22.49
CA GLY A 208 0.00 -1.98 21.41
C GLY A 208 -0.65 -3.28 20.90
N PHE A 209 -0.03 -4.42 21.12
CA PHE A 209 -0.58 -5.74 20.79
C PHE A 209 -1.34 -6.40 21.94
N LYS A 210 -1.44 -5.74 23.09
CA LYS A 210 -2.25 -6.23 24.20
C LYS A 210 -3.71 -6.32 23.79
N GLY A 211 -4.24 -7.54 23.79
CA GLY A 211 -5.62 -7.81 23.37
C GLY A 211 -5.77 -8.14 21.88
N LEU A 212 -4.66 -8.33 21.14
CA LEU A 212 -4.68 -8.91 19.80
C LEU A 212 -5.47 -10.23 19.82
N ARG A 213 -6.53 -10.30 19.05
CA ARG A 213 -7.35 -11.51 18.87
C ARG A 213 -7.56 -11.77 17.39
N ARG A 214 -6.88 -12.79 16.91
CA ARG A 214 -6.98 -13.22 15.51
C ARG A 214 -8.31 -13.92 15.26
N LYS A 215 -8.68 -14.08 13.99
CA LYS A 215 -9.92 -14.76 13.60
C LYS A 215 -10.04 -16.17 14.19
N ARG A 216 -8.93 -16.91 14.26
CA ARG A 216 -8.85 -18.23 14.90
C ARG A 216 -9.18 -18.20 16.40
N ASP A 217 -8.92 -17.07 17.06
CA ASP A 217 -9.20 -16.85 18.48
C ASP A 217 -10.55 -16.19 18.73
N GLY A 218 -11.41 -16.15 17.70
CA GLY A 218 -12.72 -15.50 17.73
C GLY A 218 -12.69 -13.98 17.64
N GLY A 219 -11.57 -13.39 17.27
CA GLY A 219 -11.39 -11.96 17.02
C GLY A 219 -11.54 -11.58 15.55
N GLN A 220 -11.09 -10.38 15.21
CA GLN A 220 -11.09 -9.85 13.84
C GLN A 220 -9.70 -9.45 13.36
N ASP A 221 -8.71 -9.49 14.24
CA ASP A 221 -7.36 -9.05 13.94
C ASP A 221 -6.67 -10.03 12.99
N ARG A 222 -5.83 -9.50 12.13
CA ARG A 222 -5.02 -10.27 11.18
C ARG A 222 -3.56 -9.90 11.34
N VAL A 223 -2.70 -10.89 11.40
CA VAL A 223 -1.25 -10.73 11.40
C VAL A 223 -0.74 -10.91 9.96
N MET A 224 -0.06 -9.90 9.45
CA MET A 224 0.60 -9.95 8.15
C MET A 224 2.11 -9.99 8.33
N TYR A 225 2.76 -10.95 7.64
CA TYR A 225 4.20 -10.92 7.40
C TYR A 225 4.46 -10.34 6.01
N LEU A 226 5.31 -9.31 5.93
CA LEU A 226 5.63 -8.61 4.69
C LEU A 226 7.15 -8.55 4.51
N GLU A 227 7.65 -9.19 3.47
CA GLU A 227 9.06 -9.22 3.11
C GLU A 227 9.28 -9.63 1.64
N GLY A 228 10.53 -9.69 1.23
CA GLY A 228 10.92 -10.19 -0.09
C GLY A 228 10.59 -11.66 -0.31
N SER A 229 10.41 -12.03 -1.56
CA SER A 229 10.04 -13.39 -1.97
C SER A 229 11.09 -14.46 -1.62
N ASP A 230 12.33 -14.09 -1.31
CA ASP A 230 13.38 -14.99 -0.82
C ASP A 230 13.09 -15.52 0.59
N GLN A 231 12.26 -14.81 1.38
CA GLN A 231 11.92 -15.18 2.75
C GLN A 231 11.00 -16.41 2.86
N HIS A 232 10.50 -16.95 1.76
CA HIS A 232 9.89 -18.28 1.75
C HIS A 232 10.89 -19.36 2.20
N ARG A 233 12.19 -19.14 2.01
CA ARG A 233 13.27 -20.01 2.52
C ARG A 233 13.96 -19.45 3.77
N GLY A 234 13.53 -18.33 4.28
CA GLY A 234 14.08 -17.68 5.45
C GLY A 234 13.04 -17.51 6.54
N TRP A 235 12.68 -16.26 6.84
CA TRP A 235 11.86 -15.87 7.97
C TRP A 235 10.44 -16.48 7.96
N PHE A 236 9.75 -16.51 6.82
CA PHE A 236 8.41 -17.12 6.77
C PHE A 236 8.47 -18.61 7.13
N HIS A 237 9.50 -19.29 6.66
CA HIS A 237 9.69 -20.72 6.86
C HIS A 237 10.04 -21.06 8.32
N SER A 238 11.05 -20.38 8.89
CA SER A 238 11.47 -20.63 10.29
C SER A 238 10.36 -20.28 11.26
N SER A 239 9.69 -19.12 11.09
CA SER A 239 8.56 -18.69 11.91
C SER A 239 7.39 -19.67 11.86
N LEU A 240 7.06 -20.19 10.66
CA LEU A 240 6.02 -21.22 10.51
C LEU A 240 6.34 -22.47 11.32
N LEU A 241 7.55 -23.01 11.16
CA LEU A 241 7.95 -24.25 11.85
C LEU A 241 7.96 -24.07 13.36
N GLU A 242 8.49 -22.96 13.87
CA GLU A 242 8.53 -22.70 15.30
C GLU A 242 7.15 -22.52 15.89
N SER A 243 6.28 -21.75 15.24
CA SER A 243 4.91 -21.56 15.71
C SER A 243 4.09 -22.84 15.63
N CYS A 244 4.17 -23.59 14.54
CA CYS A 244 3.52 -24.89 14.42
C CYS A 244 4.00 -25.87 15.48
N GLY A 245 5.33 -25.91 15.77
CA GLY A 245 5.90 -26.82 16.75
C GLY A 245 5.58 -26.46 18.21
N THR A 246 5.34 -25.20 18.52
CA THR A 246 5.17 -24.70 19.88
C THR A 246 3.74 -24.24 20.20
N ARG A 247 2.94 -23.85 19.21
CA ARG A 247 1.55 -23.34 19.34
C ARG A 247 0.54 -24.16 18.54
N GLY A 248 0.99 -25.01 17.62
CA GLY A 248 0.14 -25.83 16.78
C GLY A 248 -0.47 -25.12 15.57
N ASP A 249 -0.04 -23.88 15.27
CA ASP A 249 -0.61 -23.08 14.18
C ASP A 249 0.41 -22.07 13.59
N ALA A 250 0.08 -21.49 12.43
CA ALA A 250 0.92 -20.47 11.78
C ALA A 250 0.92 -19.15 12.58
N PRO A 251 2.06 -18.42 12.65
CA PRO A 251 2.14 -17.16 13.37
C PRO A 251 1.46 -15.99 12.64
N TYR A 252 1.09 -16.17 11.39
CA TYR A 252 0.52 -15.15 10.50
C TYR A 252 -0.75 -15.63 9.81
N ASP A 253 -1.60 -14.68 9.41
CA ASP A 253 -2.83 -14.92 8.66
C ASP A 253 -2.65 -14.56 7.17
N VAL A 254 -1.72 -13.64 6.88
CA VAL A 254 -1.38 -13.16 5.54
C VAL A 254 0.13 -13.14 5.38
N VAL A 255 0.61 -13.58 4.23
CA VAL A 255 1.98 -13.35 3.79
C VAL A 255 1.95 -12.57 2.49
N LEU A 256 2.45 -11.34 2.54
CA LEU A 256 2.59 -10.50 1.37
C LEU A 256 4.07 -10.43 0.97
N THR A 257 4.37 -10.76 -0.28
CA THR A 257 5.74 -10.75 -0.78
C THR A 257 5.94 -9.77 -1.92
N HIS A 258 7.11 -9.18 -1.95
CA HIS A 258 7.57 -8.31 -3.03
C HIS A 258 8.83 -8.85 -3.71
N GLY A 259 9.09 -8.37 -4.93
CA GLY A 259 10.32 -8.61 -5.66
C GLY A 259 11.50 -7.77 -5.15
N PHE A 260 12.62 -7.85 -5.84
CA PHE A 260 13.82 -7.05 -5.53
C PHE A 260 13.79 -5.71 -6.24
N VAL A 261 14.54 -4.76 -5.70
CA VAL A 261 14.75 -3.46 -6.35
C VAL A 261 16.05 -3.51 -7.16
N LEU A 262 15.90 -3.30 -8.46
CA LEU A 262 16.97 -3.30 -9.45
C LEU A 262 17.22 -1.86 -9.94
N ASP A 263 18.38 -1.62 -10.53
CA ASP A 263 18.63 -0.34 -11.21
C ASP A 263 17.74 -0.16 -12.46
N GLU A 264 17.82 0.97 -13.10
CA GLU A 264 17.02 1.29 -14.31
C GLU A 264 17.21 0.31 -15.45
N LYS A 265 18.39 -0.34 -15.52
CA LYS A 265 18.75 -1.35 -16.53
C LYS A 265 18.33 -2.78 -16.13
N GLY A 266 17.72 -2.94 -14.95
CA GLY A 266 17.34 -4.25 -14.42
C GLY A 266 18.50 -5.04 -13.84
N GLN A 267 19.58 -4.38 -13.41
CA GLN A 267 20.73 -5.01 -12.80
C GLN A 267 20.68 -4.89 -11.27
N LYS A 268 21.19 -5.88 -10.57
CA LYS A 268 21.31 -5.84 -9.12
C LYS A 268 22.17 -4.65 -8.68
N MET A 269 21.63 -3.84 -7.79
CA MET A 269 22.36 -2.71 -7.22
C MET A 269 23.47 -3.18 -6.27
N SER A 270 24.65 -2.59 -6.40
CA SER A 270 25.77 -2.82 -5.47
C SER A 270 26.68 -1.58 -5.40
N LYS A 271 27.31 -1.39 -4.24
CA LYS A 271 28.29 -0.31 -4.05
C LYS A 271 29.47 -0.44 -5.01
N SER A 272 29.87 -1.68 -5.34
CA SER A 272 31.00 -1.94 -6.25
C SER A 272 30.71 -1.58 -7.70
N LEU A 273 29.44 -1.60 -8.12
CA LEU A 273 29.02 -1.18 -9.46
C LEU A 273 28.67 0.31 -9.54
N GLY A 274 28.55 1.00 -8.39
CA GLY A 274 28.19 2.42 -8.34
C GLY A 274 26.75 2.73 -8.82
N ASN A 275 25.88 1.72 -8.92
CA ASN A 275 24.52 1.82 -9.42
C ASN A 275 23.47 1.86 -8.31
N VAL A 276 23.86 2.13 -7.07
CA VAL A 276 22.95 2.17 -5.93
C VAL A 276 22.16 3.47 -5.93
N VAL A 277 20.84 3.38 -5.88
CA VAL A 277 19.94 4.49 -5.58
C VAL A 277 19.58 4.42 -4.10
N ALA A 278 20.17 5.28 -3.29
CA ALA A 278 19.87 5.32 -1.86
C ALA A 278 18.53 6.06 -1.61
N PRO A 279 17.64 5.50 -0.78
CA PRO A 279 16.36 6.16 -0.45
C PRO A 279 16.54 7.57 0.09
N GLN A 280 17.57 7.81 0.91
CA GLN A 280 17.88 9.10 1.51
C GLN A 280 18.17 10.18 0.47
N ASP A 281 18.87 9.84 -0.62
CA ASP A 281 19.16 10.77 -1.71
C ASP A 281 17.88 11.19 -2.45
N VAL A 282 16.96 10.25 -2.65
CA VAL A 282 15.66 10.52 -3.26
C VAL A 282 14.80 11.37 -2.33
N ILE A 283 14.77 11.05 -1.05
CA ILE A 283 14.01 11.79 -0.03
C ILE A 283 14.52 13.23 0.07
N ALA A 284 15.83 13.43 0.13
CA ALA A 284 16.43 14.77 0.21
C ALA A 284 16.12 15.64 -1.03
N LYS A 285 16.02 15.01 -2.21
CA LYS A 285 15.77 15.71 -3.48
C LYS A 285 14.29 15.92 -3.78
N SER A 286 13.45 14.93 -3.50
CA SER A 286 12.07 14.85 -4.03
C SER A 286 11.02 14.57 -2.97
N GLY A 287 11.41 14.26 -1.74
CA GLY A 287 10.51 13.88 -0.66
C GLY A 287 10.19 12.37 -0.63
N ALA A 288 9.78 11.89 0.53
CA ALA A 288 9.49 10.47 0.75
C ALA A 288 8.26 9.97 -0.04
N ASP A 289 7.28 10.84 -0.26
CA ASP A 289 6.05 10.46 -0.97
C ASP A 289 6.28 10.08 -2.43
N ILE A 290 7.38 10.51 -3.05
CA ILE A 290 7.75 10.07 -4.40
C ILE A 290 8.14 8.59 -4.41
N LEU A 291 8.92 8.12 -3.42
CA LEU A 291 9.24 6.71 -3.27
C LEU A 291 8.00 5.88 -2.97
N ARG A 292 7.14 6.37 -2.08
CA ARG A 292 5.89 5.71 -1.71
C ARG A 292 4.96 5.57 -2.91
N LEU A 293 4.81 6.63 -3.71
CA LEU A 293 4.01 6.63 -4.93
C LEU A 293 4.59 5.67 -5.98
N TRP A 294 5.91 5.66 -6.16
CA TRP A 294 6.57 4.73 -7.08
C TRP A 294 6.29 3.27 -6.70
N VAL A 295 6.48 2.90 -5.44
CA VAL A 295 6.18 1.53 -4.97
C VAL A 295 4.71 1.19 -5.16
N ALA A 296 3.80 2.07 -4.70
CA ALA A 296 2.36 1.82 -4.77
C ALA A 296 1.82 1.77 -6.20
N ALA A 297 2.42 2.49 -7.13
CA ALA A 297 2.00 2.50 -8.54
C ALA A 297 2.65 1.39 -9.37
N SER A 298 3.61 0.66 -8.82
CA SER A 298 4.31 -0.44 -9.48
C SER A 298 3.66 -1.78 -9.13
N ASP A 299 3.93 -2.80 -9.95
CA ASP A 299 3.61 -4.19 -9.59
C ASP A 299 4.71 -4.73 -8.68
N TYR A 300 4.52 -4.58 -7.39
CA TYR A 300 5.52 -4.95 -6.39
C TYR A 300 5.71 -6.48 -6.23
N SER A 301 4.82 -7.29 -6.80
CA SER A 301 4.97 -8.75 -6.77
C SER A 301 6.16 -9.25 -7.61
N ASP A 302 6.57 -8.44 -8.59
CA ASP A 302 7.75 -8.65 -9.42
C ASP A 302 8.91 -7.74 -9.01
N ASP A 303 10.08 -7.94 -9.63
CA ASP A 303 11.25 -7.08 -9.41
C ASP A 303 11.01 -5.67 -9.94
N LEU A 304 11.24 -4.68 -9.10
CA LEU A 304 11.04 -3.26 -9.40
C LEU A 304 12.31 -2.61 -9.93
N ARG A 305 12.16 -1.71 -10.89
CA ARG A 305 13.26 -0.87 -11.37
C ARG A 305 13.16 0.53 -10.79
N ILE A 306 14.31 1.08 -10.39
CA ILE A 306 14.42 2.44 -9.90
C ILE A 306 15.56 3.18 -10.61
N GLY A 307 15.32 4.45 -10.95
CA GLY A 307 16.31 5.34 -11.55
C GLY A 307 15.77 6.74 -11.78
N PRO A 308 16.61 7.69 -12.22
CA PRO A 308 16.22 9.09 -12.35
C PRO A 308 15.03 9.35 -13.27
N GLU A 309 14.96 8.69 -14.43
CA GLU A 309 13.85 8.90 -15.38
C GLU A 309 12.53 8.30 -14.87
N ILE A 310 12.60 7.15 -14.20
CA ILE A 310 11.44 6.54 -13.56
C ILE A 310 10.90 7.47 -12.47
N LEU A 311 11.77 7.95 -11.58
CA LEU A 311 11.38 8.86 -10.50
C LEU A 311 10.83 10.19 -11.01
N LYS A 312 11.32 10.68 -12.15
CA LYS A 312 10.82 11.89 -12.81
C LYS A 312 9.36 11.71 -13.24
N THR A 313 9.01 10.58 -13.85
CA THR A 313 7.62 10.26 -14.24
C THR A 313 6.68 10.27 -13.04
N PHE A 314 7.09 9.66 -11.92
CA PHE A 314 6.29 9.68 -10.68
C PHE A 314 6.22 11.06 -10.04
N SER A 315 7.26 11.88 -10.16
CA SER A 315 7.24 13.29 -9.72
C SER A 315 6.24 14.13 -10.52
N GLU A 316 6.04 13.84 -11.80
CA GLU A 316 5.01 14.51 -12.62
C GLU A 316 3.59 14.07 -12.20
N THR A 317 3.38 12.79 -11.97
CA THR A 317 2.10 12.26 -11.43
C THR A 317 1.79 12.87 -10.07
N TYR A 318 2.76 12.86 -9.15
CA TYR A 318 2.63 13.48 -7.83
C TYR A 318 2.26 14.95 -7.92
N ARG A 319 2.91 15.72 -8.81
CA ARG A 319 2.62 17.15 -9.01
C ARG A 319 1.17 17.38 -9.42
N LYS A 320 0.62 16.54 -10.29
CA LYS A 320 -0.79 16.64 -10.70
C LYS A 320 -1.72 16.40 -9.52
N LEU A 321 -1.51 15.31 -8.76
CA LEU A 321 -2.31 15.01 -7.57
C LEU A 321 -2.23 16.14 -6.54
N ARG A 322 -1.02 16.62 -6.23
CA ARG A 322 -0.81 17.73 -5.29
C ARG A 322 -1.49 19.03 -5.76
N ASN A 323 -1.44 19.33 -7.04
CA ASN A 323 -2.10 20.52 -7.59
C ASN A 323 -3.62 20.44 -7.44
N THR A 324 -4.22 19.27 -7.66
CA THR A 324 -5.66 19.05 -7.45
C THR A 324 -6.06 19.25 -5.98
N LEU A 325 -5.27 18.69 -5.03
CA LEU A 325 -5.48 18.91 -3.60
C LEU A 325 -5.35 20.40 -3.24
N ARG A 326 -4.29 21.06 -3.71
CA ARG A 326 -4.06 22.49 -3.46
C ARG A 326 -5.20 23.35 -3.98
N TRP A 327 -5.73 23.01 -5.16
CA TRP A 327 -6.86 23.75 -5.73
C TRP A 327 -8.11 23.61 -4.87
N MET A 328 -8.43 22.39 -4.40
CA MET A 328 -9.57 22.17 -3.49
C MET A 328 -9.42 22.94 -2.19
N LEU A 329 -8.23 22.91 -1.56
CA LEU A 329 -7.95 23.68 -0.35
C LEU A 329 -8.14 25.18 -0.56
N GLY A 330 -7.67 25.71 -1.70
CA GLY A 330 -7.86 27.12 -2.06
C GLY A 330 -9.34 27.47 -2.26
N ALA A 331 -10.12 26.61 -2.91
CA ALA A 331 -11.56 26.82 -3.09
C ALA A 331 -12.32 26.81 -1.75
N LEU A 332 -11.87 25.97 -0.81
CA LEU A 332 -12.50 25.80 0.50
C LEU A 332 -12.03 26.80 1.57
N ALA A 333 -11.07 27.69 1.26
CA ALA A 333 -10.43 28.57 2.25
C ALA A 333 -11.44 29.41 3.08
N HIS A 334 -12.56 29.78 2.49
CA HIS A 334 -13.62 30.57 3.14
C HIS A 334 -14.94 29.80 3.33
N PHE A 335 -14.94 28.49 3.03
CA PHE A 335 -16.14 27.66 3.20
C PHE A 335 -16.40 27.38 4.68
N LYS A 336 -17.61 27.67 5.10
CA LYS A 336 -18.08 27.41 6.47
C LYS A 336 -18.99 26.18 6.48
N PRO A 337 -18.86 25.26 7.44
CA PRO A 337 -19.77 24.11 7.56
C PRO A 337 -21.27 24.48 7.59
N ALA A 338 -21.59 25.65 8.11
CA ALA A 338 -22.96 26.16 8.14
C ALA A 338 -23.53 26.51 6.75
N ASP A 339 -22.66 26.72 5.75
CA ASP A 339 -23.06 26.99 4.36
C ASP A 339 -23.27 25.71 3.55
N ALA A 340 -23.07 24.55 4.16
CA ALA A 340 -23.21 23.26 3.46
C ALA A 340 -24.67 23.02 3.04
N VAL A 341 -24.84 22.66 1.76
CA VAL A 341 -26.14 22.31 1.19
C VAL A 341 -26.38 20.82 1.42
N ALA A 342 -27.50 20.45 2.04
CA ALA A 342 -27.86 19.07 2.25
C ALA A 342 -28.09 18.35 0.91
N PHE A 343 -27.72 17.08 0.81
CA PHE A 343 -27.80 16.31 -0.46
C PHE A 343 -29.24 16.32 -1.05
N LYS A 344 -30.25 16.21 -0.23
CA LYS A 344 -31.67 16.29 -0.64
C LYS A 344 -32.02 17.61 -1.35
N ASP A 345 -31.32 18.69 -1.02
CA ASP A 345 -31.54 20.05 -1.55
C ASP A 345 -30.64 20.34 -2.76
N MET A 346 -29.74 19.38 -3.11
CA MET A 346 -28.86 19.44 -4.30
C MET A 346 -29.55 19.01 -5.60
N LYS A 347 -30.84 18.69 -5.61
CA LYS A 347 -31.56 18.24 -6.82
C LYS A 347 -31.34 19.14 -8.04
N PRO A 348 -31.33 20.48 -7.94
CA PRO A 348 -31.07 21.36 -9.08
C PRO A 348 -29.59 21.39 -9.53
N PHE A 349 -28.68 20.86 -8.73
CA PHE A 349 -27.24 20.93 -8.95
C PHE A 349 -26.72 19.57 -9.40
N GLU A 350 -27.11 19.19 -10.62
CA GLU A 350 -26.83 17.85 -11.17
C GLU A 350 -25.33 17.54 -11.27
N LEU A 351 -24.48 18.51 -11.59
CA LEU A 351 -23.06 18.30 -11.74
C LEU A 351 -22.38 17.97 -10.40
N GLU A 352 -22.81 18.58 -9.30
CA GLU A 352 -22.38 18.25 -7.93
C GLU A 352 -22.81 16.84 -7.54
N ARG A 353 -24.05 16.50 -7.84
CA ARG A 353 -24.58 15.16 -7.60
C ARG A 353 -23.86 14.11 -8.42
N LEU A 354 -23.51 14.41 -9.66
CA LEU A 354 -22.69 13.54 -10.50
C LEU A 354 -21.32 13.27 -9.87
N MET A 355 -20.66 14.29 -9.33
CA MET A 355 -19.36 14.10 -8.67
C MET A 355 -19.47 13.25 -7.41
N LEU A 356 -20.53 13.43 -6.62
CA LEU A 356 -20.79 12.57 -5.47
C LEU A 356 -21.16 11.14 -5.88
N HIS A 357 -21.88 10.95 -7.00
CA HIS A 357 -22.13 9.64 -7.58
C HIS A 357 -20.83 8.94 -8.00
N ARG A 358 -19.94 9.63 -8.74
CA ARG A 358 -18.64 9.09 -9.13
C ARG A 358 -17.77 8.72 -7.92
N LEU A 359 -17.87 9.49 -6.84
CA LEU A 359 -17.19 9.16 -5.60
C LEU A 359 -17.75 7.87 -4.96
N ALA A 360 -19.08 7.68 -5.02
CA ALA A 360 -19.72 6.45 -4.53
C ALA A 360 -19.40 5.20 -5.37
N GLU A 361 -19.19 5.36 -6.66
CA GLU A 361 -18.68 4.27 -7.52
C GLU A 361 -17.25 3.90 -7.15
N LEU A 362 -16.38 4.90 -6.99
CA LEU A 362 -14.97 4.69 -6.65
C LEU A 362 -14.78 4.06 -5.26
N ASP A 363 -15.65 4.34 -4.29
CA ASP A 363 -15.51 3.83 -2.91
C ASP A 363 -15.41 2.30 -2.87
N HIS A 364 -16.28 1.64 -3.66
CA HIS A 364 -16.25 0.18 -3.76
C HIS A 364 -14.91 -0.33 -4.29
N ASP A 365 -14.44 0.22 -5.40
CA ASP A 365 -13.23 -0.22 -6.06
C ASP A 365 -11.95 0.10 -5.27
N VAL A 366 -11.89 1.29 -4.66
CA VAL A 366 -10.77 1.70 -3.80
C VAL A 366 -10.68 0.81 -2.57
N ARG A 367 -11.80 0.56 -1.87
CA ARG A 367 -11.81 -0.34 -0.71
C ARG A 367 -11.41 -1.75 -1.09
N LYS A 368 -11.97 -2.28 -2.17
CA LYS A 368 -11.62 -3.62 -2.66
C LYS A 368 -10.13 -3.73 -2.99
N ALA A 369 -9.58 -2.71 -3.63
CA ALA A 369 -8.16 -2.69 -3.97
C ALA A 369 -7.26 -2.61 -2.72
N TYR A 370 -7.65 -1.85 -1.68
CA TYR A 370 -6.95 -1.86 -0.39
C TYR A 370 -7.05 -3.22 0.31
N GLU A 371 -8.23 -3.85 0.32
CA GLU A 371 -8.45 -5.17 0.91
C GLU A 371 -7.62 -6.28 0.24
N THR A 372 -7.37 -6.15 -1.07
CA THR A 372 -6.60 -7.12 -1.87
C THR A 372 -5.15 -6.68 -2.11
N TYR A 373 -4.71 -5.60 -1.47
CA TYR A 373 -3.36 -5.05 -1.58
C TYR A 373 -2.95 -4.64 -3.00
N ASP A 374 -3.92 -4.33 -3.87
CA ASP A 374 -3.70 -3.85 -5.24
C ASP A 374 -3.51 -2.32 -5.26
N TYR A 375 -2.37 -1.87 -4.75
CA TYR A 375 -2.06 -0.44 -4.65
C TYR A 375 -1.94 0.23 -6.03
N ARG A 376 -1.49 -0.52 -7.04
CA ARG A 376 -1.40 -0.02 -8.41
C ARG A 376 -2.78 0.38 -8.95
N LYS A 377 -3.81 -0.43 -8.70
CA LYS A 377 -5.20 -0.10 -9.06
C LYS A 377 -5.65 1.18 -8.34
N ILE A 378 -5.36 1.33 -7.06
CA ILE A 378 -5.72 2.53 -6.28
C ILE A 378 -5.10 3.78 -6.90
N VAL A 379 -3.79 3.77 -7.15
CA VAL A 379 -3.10 4.91 -7.77
C VAL A 379 -3.69 5.23 -9.14
N GLY A 380 -3.97 4.22 -9.95
CA GLY A 380 -4.61 4.38 -11.26
C GLY A 380 -5.98 5.06 -11.17
N LEU A 381 -6.88 4.52 -10.34
CA LEU A 381 -8.23 5.05 -10.13
C LEU A 381 -8.22 6.51 -9.64
N LEU A 382 -7.44 6.79 -8.59
CA LEU A 382 -7.39 8.13 -8.01
C LEU A 382 -6.73 9.13 -8.96
N THR A 383 -5.67 8.75 -9.66
CA THR A 383 -5.02 9.61 -10.64
C THR A 383 -5.97 9.95 -11.80
N GLN A 384 -6.68 8.97 -12.33
CA GLN A 384 -7.65 9.18 -13.39
C GLN A 384 -8.78 10.09 -12.93
N PHE A 385 -9.40 9.79 -11.79
CA PHE A 385 -10.49 10.59 -11.25
C PHE A 385 -10.07 12.05 -11.00
N MET A 386 -8.96 12.26 -10.30
CA MET A 386 -8.48 13.60 -9.96
C MET A 386 -8.05 14.42 -11.19
N ASN A 387 -7.47 13.79 -12.20
CA ASN A 387 -7.02 14.51 -13.39
C ASN A 387 -8.15 14.73 -14.38
N THR A 388 -8.95 13.72 -14.69
CA THR A 388 -9.94 13.74 -15.78
C THR A 388 -11.29 14.25 -15.31
N GLU A 389 -11.85 13.63 -14.25
CA GLU A 389 -13.19 13.99 -13.80
C GLU A 389 -13.19 15.30 -12.96
N LEU A 390 -12.16 15.49 -12.12
CA LEU A 390 -12.11 16.69 -11.31
C LEU A 390 -11.42 17.85 -12.02
N SER A 391 -10.13 17.75 -12.32
CA SER A 391 -9.34 18.90 -12.82
C SER A 391 -9.77 19.35 -14.22
N ALA A 392 -9.89 18.43 -15.17
CA ALA A 392 -10.17 18.76 -16.57
C ALA A 392 -11.67 18.93 -16.87
N PHE A 393 -12.54 18.46 -16.01
CA PHE A 393 -13.99 18.57 -16.23
C PHE A 393 -14.67 19.41 -15.14
N TYR A 394 -14.86 18.88 -13.94
CA TYR A 394 -15.68 19.51 -12.90
C TYR A 394 -15.14 20.87 -12.47
N PHE A 395 -13.87 20.95 -12.09
CA PHE A 395 -13.28 22.21 -11.61
C PHE A 395 -13.22 23.25 -12.71
N ASP A 396 -12.93 22.84 -13.93
CA ASP A 396 -12.87 23.77 -15.06
C ASP A 396 -14.23 24.41 -15.32
N ILE A 397 -15.29 23.64 -15.33
CA ILE A 397 -16.67 24.13 -15.47
C ILE A 397 -17.05 25.04 -14.29
N ARG A 398 -16.68 24.68 -13.06
CA ARG A 398 -17.09 25.40 -11.85
C ARG A 398 -16.26 26.63 -11.50
N LYS A 399 -15.22 26.96 -12.28
CA LYS A 399 -14.42 28.19 -12.07
C LYS A 399 -15.29 29.44 -12.02
N ASP A 400 -16.19 29.60 -12.99
CA ASP A 400 -17.09 30.77 -13.03
C ASP A 400 -17.98 30.80 -11.79
N THR A 401 -18.64 29.71 -11.43
CA THR A 401 -19.48 29.60 -10.23
C THR A 401 -18.70 29.95 -8.95
N LEU A 402 -17.50 29.41 -8.79
CA LEU A 402 -16.72 29.59 -7.56
C LEU A 402 -16.14 31.01 -7.41
N TYR A 403 -15.75 31.63 -8.54
CA TYR A 403 -15.05 32.91 -8.52
C TYR A 403 -15.98 34.12 -8.78
N CYS A 404 -17.09 33.91 -9.50
CA CYS A 404 -17.93 35.01 -9.95
C CYS A 404 -19.31 35.05 -9.29
N GLU A 405 -19.87 33.91 -8.86
CA GLU A 405 -21.14 33.91 -8.12
C GLU A 405 -21.01 34.58 -6.74
N PRO A 406 -22.04 35.25 -6.23
CA PRO A 406 -22.04 35.88 -4.91
C PRO A 406 -21.90 34.83 -3.78
N PRO A 407 -21.40 35.19 -2.59
CA PRO A 407 -21.29 34.29 -1.45
C PRO A 407 -22.62 33.62 -1.05
N SER A 408 -23.73 34.34 -1.21
CA SER A 408 -25.09 33.82 -0.91
C SER A 408 -25.61 32.78 -1.91
N SER A 409 -24.99 32.65 -3.11
CA SER A 409 -25.47 31.76 -4.16
C SER A 409 -25.53 30.30 -3.70
N LEU A 410 -26.72 29.69 -3.79
CA LEU A 410 -26.91 28.28 -3.47
C LEU A 410 -26.08 27.36 -4.41
N LYS A 411 -25.92 27.76 -5.68
CA LYS A 411 -25.10 27.03 -6.64
C LYS A 411 -23.63 27.00 -6.21
N ARG A 412 -23.08 28.14 -5.80
CA ARG A 412 -21.73 28.23 -5.24
C ARG A 412 -21.57 27.40 -3.97
N LYS A 413 -22.54 27.50 -3.05
CA LYS A 413 -22.56 26.73 -1.81
C LYS A 413 -22.64 25.21 -2.07
N ALA A 414 -23.45 24.77 -3.03
CA ALA A 414 -23.55 23.38 -3.44
C ALA A 414 -22.22 22.87 -4.03
N ALA A 415 -21.58 23.66 -4.90
CA ALA A 415 -20.27 23.34 -5.46
C ALA A 415 -19.19 23.20 -4.37
N LEU A 416 -19.14 24.16 -3.43
CA LEU A 416 -18.21 24.11 -2.29
C LEU A 416 -18.49 22.90 -1.39
N THR A 417 -19.75 22.56 -1.17
CA THR A 417 -20.12 21.36 -0.39
C THR A 417 -19.64 20.08 -1.07
N ALA A 418 -19.83 19.96 -2.38
CA ALA A 418 -19.31 18.79 -3.12
C ALA A 418 -17.78 18.72 -3.05
N ILE A 419 -17.07 19.85 -3.20
CA ILE A 419 -15.62 19.93 -3.08
C ILE A 419 -15.15 19.56 -1.67
N ASP A 420 -15.88 19.96 -0.61
CA ASP A 420 -15.60 19.55 0.78
C ASP A 420 -15.64 18.02 0.94
N LYS A 421 -16.69 17.37 0.40
CA LYS A 421 -16.80 15.90 0.45
C LYS A 421 -15.73 15.20 -0.37
N LEU A 422 -15.41 15.73 -1.54
CA LEU A 422 -14.32 15.22 -2.38
C LEU A 422 -12.97 15.34 -1.68
N CYS A 423 -12.68 16.50 -1.09
CA CYS A 423 -11.42 16.76 -0.38
C CYS A 423 -11.24 15.83 0.83
N ASP A 424 -12.26 15.73 1.69
CA ASP A 424 -12.24 14.82 2.86
C ASP A 424 -11.97 13.37 2.45
N THR A 425 -12.66 12.90 1.42
CA THR A 425 -12.57 11.51 0.96
C THR A 425 -11.24 11.22 0.31
N LEU A 426 -10.81 12.06 -0.63
CA LEU A 426 -9.57 11.85 -1.38
C LEU A 426 -8.33 11.93 -0.48
N LEU A 427 -8.31 12.84 0.50
CA LEU A 427 -7.21 12.92 1.46
C LEU A 427 -7.10 11.64 2.27
N LYS A 428 -8.21 11.08 2.76
CA LYS A 428 -8.22 9.84 3.53
C LYS A 428 -7.82 8.62 2.68
N TRP A 429 -8.26 8.56 1.42
CA TRP A 429 -7.85 7.48 0.52
C TRP A 429 -6.39 7.58 0.09
N LEU A 430 -5.83 8.78 -0.03
CA LEU A 430 -4.43 8.99 -0.39
C LEU A 430 -3.47 8.85 0.79
N ALA A 431 -3.94 9.04 2.03
CA ALA A 431 -3.10 9.06 3.23
C ALA A 431 -2.21 7.80 3.40
N PRO A 432 -2.67 6.57 3.12
CA PRO A 432 -1.80 5.39 3.20
C PRO A 432 -0.65 5.40 2.18
N ILE A 433 -0.79 6.12 1.07
CA ILE A 433 0.20 6.18 -0.02
C ILE A 433 1.03 7.47 0.06
N LEU A 434 0.39 8.64 0.01
CA LEU A 434 1.02 9.96 0.10
C LEU A 434 0.96 10.49 1.52
N SER A 435 1.60 9.79 2.45
CA SER A 435 1.39 9.97 3.89
C SER A 435 1.73 11.37 4.37
N PHE A 436 2.83 11.95 3.91
CA PHE A 436 3.26 13.29 4.31
C PHE A 436 2.42 14.39 3.66
N THR A 437 2.13 14.23 2.38
CA THR A 437 1.32 15.21 1.62
C THR A 437 -0.13 15.24 2.13
N ALA A 438 -0.70 14.07 2.42
CA ALA A 438 -2.06 13.98 2.94
C ALA A 438 -2.18 14.61 4.32
N GLU A 439 -1.21 14.39 5.21
CA GLU A 439 -1.17 15.02 6.53
C GLU A 439 -0.99 16.54 6.43
N GLU A 440 -0.04 17.02 5.61
CA GLU A 440 0.15 18.46 5.36
C GLU A 440 -1.17 19.12 4.88
N ALA A 441 -1.82 18.50 3.91
CA ALA A 441 -3.08 18.99 3.35
C ALA A 441 -4.22 18.93 4.37
N TRP A 442 -4.30 17.86 5.18
CA TRP A 442 -5.29 17.69 6.22
C TRP A 442 -5.22 18.76 7.30
N LEU A 443 -4.01 19.07 7.78
CA LEU A 443 -3.79 20.11 8.78
C LEU A 443 -4.19 21.52 8.26
N GLN A 444 -4.06 21.77 6.95
CA GLN A 444 -4.58 23.00 6.33
C GLN A 444 -6.10 22.98 6.15
N TYR A 445 -6.66 21.82 5.83
CA TYR A 445 -8.09 21.64 5.62
C TYR A 445 -8.88 21.68 6.92
N ARG A 446 -8.34 21.17 8.00
CA ARG A 446 -8.94 21.09 9.34
C ARG A 446 -7.99 21.65 10.42
N PRO A 447 -7.65 22.94 10.39
CA PRO A 447 -6.61 23.51 11.25
C PRO A 447 -6.93 23.38 12.76
N ASN A 448 -8.21 23.26 13.12
CA ASN A 448 -8.65 23.08 14.50
C ASN A 448 -9.08 21.63 14.80
N GLY A 449 -8.85 20.69 13.89
CA GLY A 449 -9.34 19.32 14.00
C GLY A 449 -8.50 18.41 14.90
N GLY A 450 -7.31 18.83 15.34
CA GLY A 450 -6.51 18.23 16.41
C GLY A 450 -5.94 16.82 16.19
N GLU A 451 -6.51 16.04 15.29
CA GLU A 451 -6.15 14.62 15.09
C GLU A 451 -5.48 14.42 13.72
N SER A 452 -4.41 13.62 13.69
CA SER A 452 -3.77 13.23 12.43
C SER A 452 -4.72 12.46 11.53
N ILE A 453 -4.64 12.70 10.21
CA ILE A 453 -5.42 11.95 9.22
C ILE A 453 -5.19 10.44 9.32
N HIS A 454 -4.00 10.03 9.77
CA HIS A 454 -3.61 8.63 9.90
C HIS A 454 -4.33 7.89 11.04
N LEU A 455 -5.00 8.61 11.94
CA LEU A 455 -5.82 8.05 13.02
C LEU A 455 -7.29 7.94 12.62
N LEU A 456 -7.66 8.44 11.44
CA LEU A 456 -9.04 8.47 10.97
C LEU A 456 -9.37 7.27 10.08
N PRO A 457 -10.56 6.69 10.22
CA PRO A 457 -11.03 5.65 9.31
C PRO A 457 -11.35 6.23 7.93
N PHE A 458 -11.39 5.37 6.91
CA PHE A 458 -11.94 5.75 5.60
C PHE A 458 -13.39 6.23 5.74
N PRO A 459 -13.79 7.29 4.99
CA PRO A 459 -15.11 7.88 5.12
C PRO A 459 -16.20 6.88 4.72
N LYS A 460 -17.35 6.99 5.38
CA LYS A 460 -18.54 6.24 4.97
C LYS A 460 -19.26 7.04 3.87
N ILE A 461 -19.25 6.50 2.67
CA ILE A 461 -19.94 7.11 1.54
C ILE A 461 -21.43 6.74 1.57
N PRO A 462 -22.36 7.72 1.60
CA PRO A 462 -23.79 7.45 1.60
C PRO A 462 -24.24 6.77 0.31
N ARG A 463 -25.07 5.73 0.44
CA ARG A 463 -25.59 4.98 -0.73
C ARG A 463 -26.49 5.83 -1.62
N GLU A 464 -27.20 6.81 -1.05
CA GLU A 464 -28.05 7.72 -1.78
C GLU A 464 -27.31 8.67 -2.74
N TRP A 465 -25.98 8.74 -2.66
CA TRP A 465 -25.20 9.50 -3.64
C TRP A 465 -25.15 8.78 -4.99
N ARG A 466 -25.38 7.47 -5.03
CA ARG A 466 -25.38 6.72 -6.27
C ARG A 466 -26.68 6.95 -7.05
N ASP A 467 -26.54 7.45 -8.27
CA ASP A 467 -27.64 7.74 -9.20
C ASP A 467 -27.21 7.38 -10.64
N ASP A 468 -27.43 6.11 -11.00
CA ASP A 468 -26.99 5.57 -12.28
C ASP A 468 -27.74 6.24 -13.47
N ASN A 469 -28.98 6.73 -13.25
CA ASN A 469 -29.72 7.45 -14.28
C ASN A 469 -29.11 8.85 -14.54
N LEU A 470 -28.69 9.55 -13.49
CA LEU A 470 -27.98 10.81 -13.62
C LEU A 470 -26.64 10.62 -14.34
N ALA A 471 -25.91 9.57 -14.00
CA ALA A 471 -24.66 9.24 -14.68
C ALA A 471 -24.84 9.01 -16.19
N ALA A 472 -25.84 8.19 -16.57
CA ALA A 472 -26.17 7.92 -17.96
C ALA A 472 -26.60 9.20 -18.72
N LYS A 473 -27.36 10.10 -18.06
CA LYS A 473 -27.69 11.42 -18.61
C LYS A 473 -26.42 12.23 -18.90
N TRP A 474 -25.51 12.30 -17.93
CA TRP A 474 -24.30 13.10 -18.08
C TRP A 474 -23.25 12.49 -19.01
N ASP A 475 -23.29 11.19 -19.26
CA ASP A 475 -22.47 10.58 -20.31
C ASP A 475 -22.88 11.13 -21.68
N ARG A 476 -24.20 11.25 -21.98
CA ARG A 476 -24.71 11.92 -23.19
C ARG A 476 -24.30 13.40 -23.28
N VAL A 477 -24.38 14.13 -22.16
CA VAL A 477 -23.90 15.52 -22.10
C VAL A 477 -22.41 15.61 -22.43
N LYS A 478 -21.59 14.68 -21.93
CA LYS A 478 -20.15 14.63 -22.24
C LYS A 478 -19.88 14.32 -23.71
N GLU A 479 -20.68 13.46 -24.35
CA GLU A 479 -20.59 13.19 -25.79
C GLU A 479 -20.79 14.47 -26.59
N VAL A 480 -21.90 15.17 -26.37
CA VAL A 480 -22.18 16.45 -27.08
C VAL A 480 -21.10 17.49 -26.77
N ARG A 481 -20.69 17.62 -25.49
CA ARG A 481 -19.60 18.52 -25.09
C ARG A 481 -18.31 18.22 -25.84
N SER A 482 -17.98 16.94 -26.09
CA SER A 482 -16.75 16.55 -26.79
C SER A 482 -16.68 17.13 -28.21
N VAL A 483 -17.80 17.12 -28.92
CA VAL A 483 -17.90 17.71 -30.28
C VAL A 483 -17.77 19.24 -30.20
N VAL A 484 -18.44 19.89 -29.24
CA VAL A 484 -18.35 21.35 -29.07
C VAL A 484 -16.92 21.77 -28.75
N THR A 485 -16.27 21.10 -27.80
CA THR A 485 -14.89 21.43 -27.41
C THR A 485 -13.90 21.16 -28.55
N GLY A 486 -14.12 20.09 -29.36
CA GLY A 486 -13.34 19.81 -30.56
C GLY A 486 -13.45 20.93 -31.60
N ALA A 487 -14.67 21.43 -31.86
CA ALA A 487 -14.90 22.56 -32.76
C ALA A 487 -14.21 23.84 -32.27
N LEU A 488 -14.30 24.13 -30.98
CA LEU A 488 -13.67 25.31 -30.35
C LEU A 488 -12.13 25.25 -30.45
N GLU A 489 -11.50 24.07 -30.28
CA GLU A 489 -10.05 23.91 -30.44
C GLU A 489 -9.57 24.21 -31.88
N ILE A 490 -10.33 23.80 -32.89
CA ILE A 490 -10.01 24.14 -34.30
C ILE A 490 -10.06 25.65 -34.52
N GLU A 491 -11.09 26.33 -34.04
CA GLU A 491 -11.22 27.78 -34.18
C GLU A 491 -10.13 28.54 -33.38
N ARG A 492 -9.69 27.97 -32.24
CA ARG A 492 -8.56 28.50 -31.48
C ARG A 492 -7.24 28.29 -32.22
N ALA A 493 -7.01 27.11 -32.79
CA ALA A 493 -5.79 26.83 -33.58
C ALA A 493 -5.71 27.75 -34.80
N ASN A 494 -6.86 28.07 -35.41
CA ASN A 494 -6.97 29.02 -36.51
C ASN A 494 -6.92 30.49 -36.08
N LYS A 495 -6.75 30.77 -34.78
CA LYS A 495 -6.70 32.12 -34.17
C LYS A 495 -7.96 32.97 -34.46
N LYS A 496 -9.09 32.34 -34.69
CA LYS A 496 -10.37 33.03 -34.83
C LYS A 496 -10.98 33.41 -33.49
N ILE A 497 -10.66 32.64 -32.45
CA ILE A 497 -10.96 32.93 -31.03
C ILE A 497 -9.69 32.76 -30.19
N GLY A 498 -9.53 33.55 -29.15
CA GLY A 498 -8.45 33.42 -28.17
C GLY A 498 -8.86 32.56 -26.98
N SER A 499 -10.14 32.51 -26.66
CA SER A 499 -10.72 31.78 -25.52
C SER A 499 -12.08 31.20 -25.93
N SER A 500 -12.48 30.07 -25.33
CA SER A 500 -13.82 29.50 -25.49
C SER A 500 -14.94 30.50 -25.09
N LEU A 501 -14.66 31.38 -24.13
CA LEU A 501 -15.60 32.45 -23.72
C LEU A 501 -15.82 33.53 -24.80
N GLU A 502 -15.07 33.54 -25.90
CA GLU A 502 -15.33 34.41 -27.04
C GLU A 502 -16.33 33.81 -28.02
N ALA A 503 -16.76 32.56 -27.77
CA ALA A 503 -17.66 31.82 -28.66
C ALA A 503 -19.10 31.74 -28.15
N ALA A 504 -20.01 31.64 -29.10
CA ALA A 504 -21.44 31.31 -28.97
C ALA A 504 -21.79 30.25 -30.04
N PRO A 505 -21.39 28.98 -29.85
CA PRO A 505 -21.60 27.95 -30.87
C PRO A 505 -23.08 27.59 -31.03
N GLU A 506 -23.46 27.26 -32.28
CA GLU A 506 -24.72 26.61 -32.62
C GLU A 506 -24.49 25.10 -32.68
N VAL A 507 -25.20 24.35 -31.88
CA VAL A 507 -25.10 22.90 -31.76
C VAL A 507 -26.36 22.25 -32.33
N TYR A 508 -26.18 21.32 -33.24
CA TYR A 508 -27.24 20.58 -33.91
C TYR A 508 -27.16 19.14 -33.43
N VAL A 509 -28.21 18.64 -32.81
CA VAL A 509 -28.28 17.28 -32.24
C VAL A 509 -29.50 16.58 -32.81
N THR A 510 -29.27 15.72 -33.80
CA THR A 510 -30.37 14.98 -34.47
C THR A 510 -30.70 13.66 -33.79
N ASP A 511 -29.83 13.17 -32.93
CA ASP A 511 -30.07 11.99 -32.08
C ASP A 511 -30.99 12.39 -30.91
N ALA A 512 -32.16 11.76 -30.82
CA ALA A 512 -33.18 12.05 -29.84
C ALA A 512 -32.75 11.65 -28.42
N ASP A 513 -31.92 10.62 -28.28
CA ASP A 513 -31.41 10.15 -26.97
C ASP A 513 -30.37 11.14 -26.43
N LEU A 514 -29.44 11.58 -27.27
CA LEU A 514 -28.49 12.64 -26.89
C LEU A 514 -29.23 13.94 -26.55
N MET A 515 -30.22 14.35 -27.37
CA MET A 515 -31.00 15.55 -27.13
C MET A 515 -31.75 15.52 -25.80
N SER A 516 -32.33 14.36 -25.44
CA SER A 516 -33.00 14.17 -24.14
C SER A 516 -32.05 14.33 -22.97
N GLY A 517 -30.78 13.95 -23.12
CA GLY A 517 -29.74 14.11 -22.11
C GLY A 517 -29.41 15.58 -21.79
N LEU A 518 -29.63 16.48 -22.74
CA LEU A 518 -29.35 17.90 -22.58
C LEU A 518 -30.46 18.68 -21.87
N GLU A 519 -31.62 18.05 -21.64
CA GLU A 519 -32.77 18.73 -21.02
C GLU A 519 -32.43 19.24 -19.61
N GLY A 520 -32.64 20.54 -19.39
CA GLY A 520 -32.32 21.20 -18.12
C GLY A 520 -30.84 21.46 -17.85
N VAL A 521 -29.94 21.15 -18.79
CA VAL A 521 -28.50 21.41 -18.65
C VAL A 521 -28.13 22.74 -19.28
N ASP A 522 -27.42 23.59 -18.54
CA ASP A 522 -26.80 24.82 -19.06
C ASP A 522 -25.54 24.43 -19.88
N MET A 523 -25.75 24.19 -21.18
CA MET A 523 -24.66 23.79 -22.07
C MET A 523 -23.61 24.88 -22.27
N ALA A 524 -23.97 26.18 -22.11
CA ALA A 524 -22.99 27.27 -22.18
C ALA A 524 -22.01 27.19 -21.01
N GLU A 525 -22.50 26.90 -19.83
CA GLU A 525 -21.64 26.64 -18.66
C GLU A 525 -20.78 25.39 -18.85
N VAL A 526 -21.40 24.28 -19.26
CA VAL A 526 -20.70 22.98 -19.44
C VAL A 526 -19.61 23.06 -20.49
N CYS A 527 -19.83 23.80 -21.58
CA CYS A 527 -18.85 24.01 -22.65
C CYS A 527 -17.92 25.22 -22.42
N ILE A 528 -18.13 25.97 -21.33
CA ILE A 528 -17.36 27.17 -20.95
C ILE A 528 -17.38 28.20 -22.10
N THR A 529 -18.55 28.49 -22.62
CA THR A 529 -18.79 29.51 -23.66
C THR A 529 -19.62 30.68 -23.10
N SER A 530 -19.63 31.82 -23.80
CA SER A 530 -20.46 32.96 -23.36
C SER A 530 -21.92 32.70 -23.61
N ASP A 531 -22.26 32.03 -24.69
CA ASP A 531 -23.59 31.58 -25.07
C ASP A 531 -23.51 30.29 -25.88
N ILE A 532 -24.62 29.59 -26.03
CA ILE A 532 -24.75 28.37 -26.87
C ILE A 532 -26.23 28.19 -27.26
N SER A 533 -26.46 27.85 -28.50
CA SER A 533 -27.80 27.41 -28.93
C SER A 533 -27.77 25.94 -29.28
N VAL A 534 -28.79 25.19 -28.85
CA VAL A 534 -28.97 23.77 -29.16
C VAL A 534 -30.25 23.57 -29.95
N SER A 535 -30.18 22.81 -31.03
CA SER A 535 -31.30 22.56 -31.96
C SER A 535 -31.34 21.09 -32.39
N ASP A 536 -32.55 20.57 -32.57
CA ASP A 536 -32.82 19.22 -33.14
C ASP A 536 -32.77 19.16 -34.68
N LYS A 537 -32.46 20.28 -35.31
CA LYS A 537 -32.35 20.37 -36.78
C LYS A 537 -31.09 19.70 -37.30
N ALA A 538 -31.11 19.31 -38.58
CA ALA A 538 -29.93 18.85 -39.26
C ALA A 538 -28.83 19.94 -39.29
N ALA A 539 -27.59 19.55 -39.05
CA ALA A 539 -26.48 20.48 -39.10
C ALA A 539 -26.27 21.01 -40.55
N PRO A 540 -25.94 22.28 -40.71
CA PRO A 540 -25.65 22.84 -42.04
C PRO A 540 -24.36 22.22 -42.63
N ALA A 541 -24.23 22.29 -43.97
CA ALA A 541 -23.03 21.85 -44.65
C ALA A 541 -21.80 22.58 -44.10
N GLY A 542 -20.74 21.84 -43.78
CA GLY A 542 -19.51 22.38 -43.18
C GLY A 542 -19.49 22.52 -41.68
N ALA A 543 -20.56 22.12 -40.98
CA ALA A 543 -20.51 21.97 -39.50
C ALA A 543 -19.43 20.96 -39.09
N PHE A 544 -18.79 21.25 -37.98
CA PHE A 544 -17.81 20.33 -37.40
C PHE A 544 -18.52 19.12 -36.77
N THR A 545 -17.98 17.93 -37.04
CA THR A 545 -18.45 16.66 -36.46
C THR A 545 -17.26 15.84 -36.03
N LEU A 546 -17.44 14.89 -35.11
CA LEU A 546 -16.45 13.88 -34.74
C LEU A 546 -16.82 12.53 -35.36
N PRO A 547 -15.86 11.74 -35.84
CA PRO A 547 -16.13 10.46 -36.50
C PRO A 547 -16.88 9.43 -35.66
N ASN A 548 -16.72 9.51 -34.35
CA ASN A 548 -17.32 8.56 -33.39
C ASN A 548 -18.58 9.10 -32.69
N GLU A 549 -19.02 10.32 -33.04
CA GLU A 549 -20.15 11.01 -32.41
C GLU A 549 -21.17 11.37 -33.52
N GLU A 550 -21.87 10.34 -33.99
CA GLU A 550 -22.89 10.54 -35.02
C GLU A 550 -24.06 11.34 -34.49
N GLY A 551 -24.65 12.19 -35.33
CA GLY A 551 -25.84 12.97 -35.00
C GLY A 551 -25.56 14.30 -34.28
N VAL A 552 -24.30 14.69 -34.05
CA VAL A 552 -23.94 15.99 -33.50
C VAL A 552 -23.09 16.80 -34.47
N GLY A 553 -23.53 18.03 -34.79
CA GLY A 553 -22.79 18.98 -35.60
C GLY A 553 -22.67 20.34 -34.91
N VAL A 554 -21.54 21.03 -35.08
CA VAL A 554 -21.27 22.31 -34.43
C VAL A 554 -20.81 23.37 -35.41
N VAL A 555 -21.40 24.55 -35.32
CA VAL A 555 -20.94 25.76 -36.03
C VAL A 555 -20.53 26.80 -34.97
N VAL A 556 -19.24 27.11 -34.93
CA VAL A 556 -18.73 28.10 -33.95
C VAL A 556 -18.99 29.51 -34.46
N LYS A 557 -19.72 30.29 -33.67
CA LYS A 557 -19.90 31.74 -33.88
C LYS A 557 -19.20 32.50 -32.73
N ARG A 558 -18.87 33.76 -32.97
CA ARG A 558 -18.40 34.66 -31.93
C ARG A 558 -19.58 35.12 -31.07
N ALA A 559 -19.35 35.26 -29.79
CA ALA A 559 -20.31 35.84 -28.85
C ALA A 559 -20.46 37.34 -29.12
N GLU A 560 -21.72 37.82 -29.02
CA GLU A 560 -22.08 39.22 -29.21
C GLU A 560 -22.14 39.95 -27.86
N GLY A 561 -21.73 41.23 -27.82
CA GLY A 561 -21.75 42.05 -26.62
C GLY A 561 -20.37 42.55 -26.21
N LYS A 562 -20.22 42.89 -24.93
CA LYS A 562 -18.95 43.35 -24.32
C LYS A 562 -18.41 42.30 -23.35
N LYS A 563 -17.09 42.25 -23.23
CA LYS A 563 -16.40 41.37 -22.29
C LYS A 563 -16.53 41.88 -20.86
N CYS A 564 -17.10 41.10 -19.96
CA CYS A 564 -17.09 41.39 -18.54
C CYS A 564 -15.67 41.27 -17.96
N ALA A 565 -15.22 42.25 -17.19
CA ALA A 565 -13.88 42.29 -16.61
C ALA A 565 -13.66 41.20 -15.53
N ARG A 566 -14.72 40.72 -14.91
CA ARG A 566 -14.66 39.70 -13.84
C ARG A 566 -14.77 38.27 -14.37
N SER A 567 -15.87 37.92 -15.04
CA SER A 567 -16.13 36.56 -15.54
C SER A 567 -15.50 36.28 -16.88
N TRP A 568 -15.07 37.32 -17.60
CA TRP A 568 -14.55 37.27 -18.97
C TRP A 568 -15.59 36.82 -20.01
N ARG A 569 -16.82 36.55 -19.63
CA ARG A 569 -17.92 36.26 -20.56
C ARG A 569 -18.23 37.51 -21.39
N ILE A 570 -18.66 37.29 -22.61
CA ILE A 570 -19.12 38.35 -23.52
C ILE A 570 -20.65 38.36 -23.45
N THR A 571 -21.23 39.43 -22.97
CA THR A 571 -22.68 39.57 -22.78
C THR A 571 -23.15 40.99 -23.12
N ASN A 572 -24.44 41.13 -23.46
CA ASN A 572 -25.01 42.42 -23.88
C ASN A 572 -25.32 43.34 -22.67
N ASP A 573 -25.31 42.84 -21.45
CA ASP A 573 -25.64 43.54 -20.22
C ASP A 573 -24.42 44.16 -19.50
N VAL A 574 -23.23 44.01 -20.05
CA VAL A 574 -22.04 44.68 -19.49
C VAL A 574 -22.17 46.19 -19.55
N GLY A 575 -22.07 46.82 -18.38
CA GLY A 575 -22.26 48.27 -18.21
C GLY A 575 -23.70 48.69 -17.97
N SER A 576 -24.62 47.73 -17.75
CA SER A 576 -26.01 48.05 -17.36
C SER A 576 -26.11 48.66 -15.95
N ASP A 577 -25.11 48.40 -15.08
CA ASP A 577 -24.98 49.02 -13.77
C ASP A 577 -23.97 50.18 -13.84
N PRO A 578 -24.41 51.44 -13.65
CA PRO A 578 -23.52 52.62 -13.75
C PRO A 578 -22.39 52.62 -12.69
N ALA A 579 -22.56 51.93 -11.56
CA ALA A 579 -21.54 51.83 -10.53
C ALA A 579 -20.43 50.84 -10.91
N TYR A 580 -20.71 49.92 -11.82
CA TYR A 580 -19.78 48.86 -12.30
C TYR A 580 -19.81 48.74 -13.83
N PRO A 581 -19.33 49.78 -14.54
CA PRO A 581 -19.52 49.89 -16.02
C PRO A 581 -18.83 48.79 -16.83
N ASP A 582 -17.87 48.08 -16.24
CA ASP A 582 -17.12 47.00 -16.89
C ASP A 582 -17.63 45.60 -16.53
N LEU A 583 -18.69 45.50 -15.72
CA LEU A 583 -19.22 44.23 -15.26
C LEU A 583 -20.60 43.94 -15.88
N SER A 584 -20.89 42.63 -16.03
CA SER A 584 -22.26 42.17 -16.29
C SER A 584 -23.17 42.44 -15.10
N ALA A 585 -24.49 42.47 -15.28
CA ALA A 585 -25.45 42.68 -14.21
C ALA A 585 -25.28 41.67 -13.05
N ARG A 586 -25.02 40.38 -13.40
CA ARG A 586 -24.75 39.34 -12.42
C ARG A 586 -23.47 39.66 -11.60
N ASP A 587 -22.40 39.97 -12.28
CA ASP A 587 -21.11 40.22 -11.63
C ASP A 587 -21.11 41.50 -10.82
N ALA A 588 -21.82 42.53 -11.25
CA ALA A 588 -22.03 43.78 -10.48
C ALA A 588 -22.81 43.51 -9.19
N ALA A 589 -23.88 42.70 -9.25
CA ALA A 589 -24.64 42.30 -8.06
C ALA A 589 -23.79 41.50 -7.07
N ALA A 590 -22.95 40.59 -7.58
CA ALA A 590 -22.04 39.80 -6.75
C ALA A 590 -20.95 40.64 -6.06
N VAL A 591 -20.36 41.62 -6.74
CA VAL A 591 -19.37 42.53 -6.15
C VAL A 591 -20.04 43.39 -5.07
N ARG A 592 -21.24 43.88 -5.32
CA ARG A 592 -21.97 44.69 -4.33
C ARG A 592 -22.28 43.91 -3.03
N GLU A 593 -22.60 42.62 -3.13
CA GLU A 593 -22.79 41.76 -1.96
C GLU A 593 -21.46 41.58 -1.20
N ILE A 594 -20.35 41.29 -1.92
CA ILE A 594 -19.04 41.14 -1.30
C ILE A 594 -18.58 42.43 -0.59
N ASP A 595 -18.75 43.59 -1.23
CA ASP A 595 -18.39 44.90 -0.66
C ASP A 595 -19.22 45.20 0.60
N ALA A 596 -20.52 44.83 0.61
CA ALA A 596 -21.39 44.98 1.77
C ALA A 596 -20.97 44.08 2.94
N GLU A 597 -20.55 42.82 2.67
CA GLU A 597 -20.02 41.90 3.70
C GLU A 597 -18.67 42.37 4.27
N ALA A 598 -17.84 43.02 3.46
CA ALA A 598 -16.54 43.52 3.91
C ALA A 598 -16.65 44.74 4.84
N VAL A 599 -17.77 45.45 4.82
CA VAL A 599 -18.07 46.64 5.63
C VAL A 599 -18.82 46.28 6.92
N ALA A 600 -19.47 45.12 6.96
CA ALA A 600 -20.18 44.60 8.13
C ALA A 600 -19.26 43.80 9.06
#